data_8870d065b45865dcade724ec8ea88ddc
#
_entry.id   8870d065b45865dcade724ec8ea88ddc
#
_cell.length_a   1.000
_cell.length_b   1.000
_cell.length_c   1.000
_cell.angle_alpha   90.00
_cell.angle_beta   90.00
_cell.angle_gamma   90.00
#
_symmetry.space_group_name_H-M   'P 1'
#
loop_
_entity.id
_entity.type
_entity.pdbx_description
1 polymer ?
#
loop_
_entity_poly.entity_id
_entity_poly.type
_entity_poly.pdbx_seq_one_letter_code
_entity_poly.pdbx_strand_id
1 'polypeptide(L)'
;MGMSFTNSEAIMVPTFARKAMLGSNPIALAMPAKPYPFFFDASTTVVTRGKLEMYRKAEKELPNGWALDKDGNPSIDAPDVLDNIANKIGGGIMPLGGSTEQLGSHKGYGYGMFCEIFCSILSQGLTSNHTHTNGIGGTCHGFIAIDPKIFGNPEDIETHFSTFLQELRDAPKAEGQPRIYTHGEKEVEATKDRMENGIDVDVKTVLEMKDLSNFVGVDFEKYFGKLDIEDNDYKTVY
;
A
#
# COMPACT_ATOMS: atom_id res chain seq x y z
N MET A 1 -2.75 17.21 -13.95
CA MET A 1 -3.21 16.16 -13.04
C MET A 1 -2.77 14.81 -13.60
N GLY A 2 -2.31 13.93 -12.75
CA GLY A 2 -1.89 12.59 -13.13
C GLY A 2 -2.58 11.53 -12.28
N MET A 3 -2.90 10.38 -12.89
CA MET A 3 -3.39 9.20 -12.20
C MET A 3 -2.59 7.98 -12.63
N SER A 4 -2.37 7.05 -11.73
CA SER A 4 -1.83 5.73 -12.04
C SER A 4 -2.60 4.62 -11.34
N PHE A 5 -2.64 3.48 -12.00
CA PHE A 5 -3.28 2.26 -11.54
C PHE A 5 -2.32 1.11 -11.74
N THR A 6 -2.41 0.15 -10.86
CA THR A 6 -1.59 -1.06 -10.98
C THR A 6 -2.42 -2.25 -10.52
N ASN A 7 -2.36 -3.37 -11.24
CA ASN A 7 -2.76 -4.63 -10.67
C ASN A 7 -1.53 -5.32 -10.04
N SER A 8 -1.74 -6.27 -9.16
CA SER A 8 -0.64 -6.97 -8.49
C SER A 8 -1.02 -8.44 -8.22
N GLU A 9 -0.11 -9.19 -7.59
CA GLU A 9 -0.40 -10.56 -7.15
C GLU A 9 -1.68 -10.63 -6.31
N ALA A 10 -2.45 -11.69 -6.49
CA ALA A 10 -3.69 -11.89 -5.76
C ALA A 10 -3.48 -12.02 -4.25
N ILE A 11 -3.90 -11.02 -3.51
CA ILE A 11 -3.88 -10.95 -2.04
C ILE A 11 -5.21 -10.50 -1.44
N MET A 12 -6.09 -9.87 -2.23
CA MET A 12 -7.41 -9.41 -1.80
C MET A 12 -8.47 -10.49 -2.03
N VAL A 13 -9.24 -10.76 -1.00
CA VAL A 13 -10.41 -11.64 -1.07
C VAL A 13 -11.63 -10.81 -1.48
N PRO A 14 -12.29 -11.08 -2.62
CA PRO A 14 -13.52 -10.41 -3.00
C PRO A 14 -14.62 -10.58 -1.96
N THR A 15 -15.53 -9.62 -1.86
CA THR A 15 -16.70 -9.72 -0.97
C THR A 15 -17.44 -11.04 -1.20
N PHE A 16 -17.74 -11.78 -0.12
CA PHE A 16 -18.35 -13.13 -0.09
C PHE A 16 -17.45 -14.28 -0.57
N ALA A 17 -16.25 -14.01 -1.04
CA ALA A 17 -15.30 -15.07 -1.37
C ALA A 17 -14.50 -15.52 -0.14
N ARG A 18 -13.81 -16.65 -0.27
CA ARG A 18 -12.86 -17.16 0.72
C ARG A 18 -11.43 -17.28 0.19
N LYS A 19 -11.17 -16.82 -1.03
CA LYS A 19 -9.86 -16.92 -1.68
C LYS A 19 -9.51 -15.58 -2.34
N ALA A 20 -8.26 -15.17 -2.18
CA ALA A 20 -7.73 -13.99 -2.86
C ALA A 20 -7.77 -14.17 -4.39
N MET A 21 -8.32 -13.19 -5.09
CA MET A 21 -8.47 -13.15 -6.55
C MET A 21 -7.94 -11.86 -7.16
N LEU A 22 -7.86 -10.79 -6.37
CA LEU A 22 -7.37 -9.48 -6.78
C LEU A 22 -6.10 -9.12 -6.00
N GLY A 23 -5.29 -8.25 -6.55
CA GLY A 23 -4.16 -7.66 -5.85
C GLY A 23 -4.57 -6.57 -4.87
N SER A 24 -3.59 -5.91 -4.26
CA SER A 24 -3.82 -4.65 -3.52
C SER A 24 -4.26 -3.51 -4.44
N ASN A 25 -4.02 -3.67 -5.72
CA ASN A 25 -4.51 -2.86 -6.84
C ASN A 25 -4.59 -1.36 -6.52
N PRO A 26 -3.44 -0.70 -6.29
CA PRO A 26 -3.41 0.68 -5.85
C PRO A 26 -3.91 1.66 -6.90
N ILE A 27 -4.49 2.75 -6.41
CA ILE A 27 -4.88 3.93 -7.18
C ILE A 27 -4.08 5.11 -6.64
N ALA A 28 -3.39 5.83 -7.52
CA ALA A 28 -2.74 7.07 -7.17
C ALA A 28 -3.26 8.23 -8.01
N LEU A 29 -3.35 9.41 -7.39
CA LEU A 29 -3.73 10.66 -8.04
C LEU A 29 -2.89 11.80 -7.49
N ALA A 30 -2.31 12.60 -8.39
CA ALA A 30 -1.58 13.81 -8.04
C ALA A 30 -2.16 15.03 -8.75
N MET A 31 -2.30 16.13 -7.99
CA MET A 31 -2.76 17.41 -8.53
C MET A 31 -2.07 18.58 -7.81
N PRO A 32 -1.60 19.61 -8.53
CA PRO A 32 -1.04 20.81 -7.91
C PRO A 32 -2.03 21.49 -6.98
N ALA A 33 -1.55 21.89 -5.80
CA ALA A 33 -2.27 22.69 -4.82
C ALA A 33 -1.27 23.36 -3.86
N LYS A 34 -1.70 24.35 -3.08
CA LYS A 34 -0.91 25.08 -2.08
C LYS A 34 -1.56 24.98 -0.70
N PRO A 35 -0.77 25.00 0.39
CA PRO A 35 0.71 25.00 0.44
C PRO A 35 1.33 23.63 0.13
N TYR A 36 0.53 22.56 0.09
CA TYR A 36 0.94 21.20 -0.23
C TYR A 36 0.23 20.71 -1.50
N PRO A 37 0.94 20.04 -2.42
CA PRO A 37 0.27 19.34 -3.51
C PRO A 37 -0.62 18.22 -2.97
N PHE A 38 -1.69 17.91 -3.68
CA PHE A 38 -2.51 16.75 -3.35
C PHE A 38 -1.86 15.48 -3.92
N PHE A 39 -1.49 14.56 -3.05
CA PHE A 39 -0.96 13.23 -3.39
C PHE A 39 -1.80 12.17 -2.70
N PHE A 40 -2.64 11.51 -3.46
CA PHE A 40 -3.36 10.34 -3.01
C PHE A 40 -2.69 9.10 -3.59
N ASP A 41 -2.32 8.15 -2.75
CA ASP A 41 -1.81 6.84 -3.13
C ASP A 41 -2.30 5.83 -2.11
N ALA A 42 -3.19 4.94 -2.54
CA ALA A 42 -3.81 3.98 -1.65
C ALA A 42 -4.06 2.64 -2.33
N SER A 43 -3.79 1.57 -1.58
CA SER A 43 -4.27 0.24 -1.95
C SER A 43 -5.80 0.17 -1.83
N THR A 44 -6.41 -0.74 -2.55
CA THR A 44 -7.86 -1.02 -2.48
C THR A 44 -8.21 -2.09 -1.45
N THR A 45 -7.20 -2.58 -0.72
CA THR A 45 -7.32 -3.43 0.47
C THR A 45 -7.28 -2.57 1.75
N VAL A 46 -7.81 -3.09 2.87
CA VAL A 46 -7.76 -2.38 4.17
C VAL A 46 -6.33 -2.10 4.63
N VAL A 47 -5.39 -2.99 4.29
CA VAL A 47 -3.95 -2.85 4.54
C VAL A 47 -3.16 -3.49 3.40
N THR A 48 -1.86 -3.19 3.33
CA THR A 48 -0.95 -3.83 2.37
C THR A 48 -0.40 -5.14 2.92
N ARG A 49 0.09 -6.02 2.04
CA ARG A 49 0.82 -7.24 2.43
C ARG A 49 2.03 -6.92 3.34
N GLY A 50 2.80 -5.89 3.00
CA GLY A 50 3.94 -5.46 3.82
C GLY A 50 3.57 -5.10 5.25
N LYS A 51 2.32 -4.63 5.50
CA LYS A 51 1.85 -4.40 6.87
C LYS A 51 1.69 -5.70 7.65
N LEU A 52 1.18 -6.77 7.02
CA LEU A 52 1.12 -8.09 7.64
C LEU A 52 2.52 -8.65 7.92
N GLU A 53 3.46 -8.44 6.99
CA GLU A 53 4.86 -8.86 7.15
C GLU A 53 5.54 -8.14 8.34
N MET A 54 5.27 -6.85 8.52
CA MET A 54 5.73 -6.10 9.69
C MET A 54 5.16 -6.67 11.00
N TYR A 55 3.87 -7.02 11.02
CA TYR A 55 3.25 -7.64 12.20
C TYR A 55 3.83 -9.02 12.48
N ARG A 56 4.08 -9.83 11.46
CA ARG A 56 4.78 -11.12 11.60
C ARG A 56 6.18 -10.94 12.19
N LYS A 57 6.98 -9.98 11.66
CA LYS A 57 8.32 -9.67 12.17
C LYS A 57 8.30 -9.21 13.63
N ALA A 58 7.29 -8.44 14.00
CA ALA A 58 7.09 -7.94 15.36
C ALA A 58 6.39 -8.94 16.30
N GLU A 59 6.03 -10.14 15.82
CA GLU A 59 5.30 -11.18 16.56
C GLU A 59 4.01 -10.66 17.20
N LYS A 60 3.27 -9.81 16.45
CA LYS A 60 2.03 -9.18 16.89
C LYS A 60 0.83 -9.76 16.13
N GLU A 61 -0.28 -9.91 16.84
CA GLU A 61 -1.57 -10.22 16.24
C GLU A 61 -2.03 -9.09 15.32
N LEU A 62 -2.66 -9.46 14.19
CA LEU A 62 -3.28 -8.49 13.30
C LEU A 62 -4.52 -7.86 13.98
N PRO A 63 -4.81 -6.60 13.73
CA PRO A 63 -6.10 -6.03 14.06
C PRO A 63 -7.23 -6.81 13.39
N ASN A 64 -8.31 -7.03 14.13
CA ASN A 64 -9.49 -7.66 13.58
C ASN A 64 -10.06 -6.85 12.41
N GLY A 65 -10.50 -7.55 11.36
CA GLY A 65 -11.04 -6.90 10.15
C GLY A 65 -10.01 -6.64 9.05
N TRP A 66 -8.76 -7.11 9.20
CA TRP A 66 -7.73 -6.97 8.16
C TRP A 66 -7.65 -8.16 7.22
N ALA A 67 -7.84 -9.37 7.72
CA ALA A 67 -7.58 -10.58 6.97
C ALA A 67 -8.59 -11.70 7.24
N LEU A 68 -8.64 -12.66 6.32
CA LEU A 68 -9.38 -13.91 6.40
C LEU A 68 -8.41 -15.09 6.38
N ASP A 69 -8.76 -16.14 7.11
CA ASP A 69 -8.12 -17.47 7.03
C ASP A 69 -8.49 -18.18 5.71
N LYS A 70 -7.92 -19.36 5.49
CA LYS A 70 -8.16 -20.17 4.28
C LYS A 70 -9.64 -20.61 4.10
N ASP A 71 -10.42 -20.61 5.17
CA ASP A 71 -11.82 -21.01 5.17
C ASP A 71 -12.78 -19.80 5.04
N GLY A 72 -12.22 -18.58 5.06
CA GLY A 72 -12.96 -17.31 4.90
C GLY A 72 -13.44 -16.68 6.21
N ASN A 73 -12.93 -17.15 7.35
CA ASN A 73 -13.24 -16.55 8.65
C ASN A 73 -12.25 -15.40 8.97
N PRO A 74 -12.66 -14.39 9.76
CA PRO A 74 -11.74 -13.37 10.23
C PRO A 74 -10.52 -13.97 10.95
N SER A 75 -9.32 -13.53 10.60
CA SER A 75 -8.05 -13.99 11.17
C SER A 75 -7.22 -12.84 11.70
N ILE A 76 -6.54 -13.08 12.83
CA ILE A 76 -5.56 -12.20 13.46
C ILE A 76 -4.14 -12.78 13.36
N ASP A 77 -3.98 -13.93 12.73
CA ASP A 77 -2.71 -14.67 12.59
C ASP A 77 -1.97 -14.23 11.31
N ALA A 78 -0.97 -13.36 11.44
CA ALA A 78 -0.19 -12.87 10.31
C ALA A 78 0.60 -13.98 9.60
N PRO A 79 1.34 -14.88 10.27
CA PRO A 79 1.99 -16.04 9.66
C PRO A 79 1.05 -16.88 8.80
N ASP A 80 -0.07 -17.34 9.37
CA ASP A 80 -1.04 -18.22 8.66
C ASP A 80 -1.58 -17.53 7.40
N VAL A 81 -2.01 -16.26 7.50
CA VAL A 81 -2.56 -15.52 6.36
C VAL A 81 -1.52 -15.32 5.27
N LEU A 82 -0.29 -14.97 5.62
CA LEU A 82 0.80 -14.79 4.64
C LEU A 82 1.16 -16.10 3.93
N ASP A 83 1.21 -17.20 4.66
CA ASP A 83 1.48 -18.53 4.10
C ASP A 83 0.33 -18.99 3.18
N ASN A 84 -0.91 -18.72 3.57
CA ASN A 84 -2.09 -19.00 2.75
C ASN A 84 -2.09 -18.22 1.43
N ILE A 85 -1.70 -16.93 1.46
CA ILE A 85 -1.52 -16.09 0.27
C ILE A 85 -0.40 -16.66 -0.61
N ALA A 86 0.76 -16.94 -0.05
CA ALA A 86 1.93 -17.42 -0.79
C ALA A 86 1.65 -18.76 -1.49
N ASN A 87 0.95 -19.67 -0.81
CA ASN A 87 0.60 -20.99 -1.33
C ASN A 87 -0.71 -21.01 -2.14
N LYS A 88 -1.43 -19.87 -2.25
CA LYS A 88 -2.70 -19.70 -2.99
C LYS A 88 -3.81 -20.68 -2.59
N ILE A 89 -3.85 -21.08 -1.31
CA ILE A 89 -4.76 -22.10 -0.79
C ILE A 89 -6.09 -21.56 -0.25
N GLY A 90 -6.23 -20.27 -0.09
CA GLY A 90 -7.41 -19.56 0.42
C GLY A 90 -7.03 -18.39 1.30
N GLY A 91 -8.00 -17.70 1.91
CA GLY A 91 -7.74 -16.53 2.73
C GLY A 91 -7.15 -15.35 1.97
N GLY A 92 -6.73 -14.34 2.72
CA GLY A 92 -6.10 -13.14 2.21
C GLY A 92 -6.54 -11.88 2.94
N ILE A 93 -6.19 -10.74 2.37
CA ILE A 93 -6.48 -9.42 2.93
C ILE A 93 -7.88 -8.97 2.50
N MET A 94 -8.60 -8.32 3.40
CA MET A 94 -9.94 -7.80 3.12
C MET A 94 -9.87 -6.54 2.24
N PRO A 95 -10.89 -6.30 1.37
CA PRO A 95 -11.01 -5.05 0.64
C PRO A 95 -11.30 -3.87 1.59
N LEU A 96 -11.07 -2.64 1.15
CA LEU A 96 -11.55 -1.45 1.86
C LEU A 96 -13.03 -1.61 2.22
N GLY A 97 -13.38 -1.38 3.48
CA GLY A 97 -14.69 -1.67 4.04
C GLY A 97 -14.76 -3.01 4.79
N GLY A 98 -13.67 -3.79 4.80
CA GLY A 98 -13.54 -4.98 5.65
C GLY A 98 -14.30 -6.20 5.13
N SER A 99 -14.86 -7.00 6.05
CA SER A 99 -15.39 -8.33 5.74
C SER A 99 -16.86 -8.35 5.29
N THR A 100 -17.61 -7.29 5.49
CA THR A 100 -19.06 -7.29 5.24
C THR A 100 -19.50 -6.23 4.26
N GLU A 101 -20.56 -6.50 3.55
CA GLU A 101 -21.17 -5.54 2.62
C GLU A 101 -21.70 -4.30 3.38
N GLN A 102 -22.20 -4.45 4.61
CA GLN A 102 -22.66 -3.36 5.45
C GLN A 102 -21.55 -2.37 5.80
N LEU A 103 -20.33 -2.84 5.95
CA LEU A 103 -19.13 -2.00 6.14
C LEU A 103 -18.56 -1.46 4.82
N GLY A 104 -19.10 -1.86 3.69
CA GLY A 104 -18.71 -1.34 2.38
C GLY A 104 -17.61 -2.14 1.68
N SER A 105 -17.38 -3.41 2.04
CA SER A 105 -16.37 -4.26 1.39
C SER A 105 -16.51 -4.35 -0.13
N HIS A 106 -17.76 -4.37 -0.65
CA HIS A 106 -18.04 -4.33 -2.08
C HIS A 106 -17.50 -3.08 -2.79
N LYS A 107 -17.33 -1.95 -2.06
CA LYS A 107 -16.75 -0.72 -2.62
C LYS A 107 -15.26 -0.89 -2.84
N GLY A 108 -14.52 -1.38 -1.83
CA GLY A 108 -13.09 -1.68 -1.97
C GLY A 108 -12.82 -2.74 -3.04
N TYR A 109 -13.63 -3.80 -3.07
CA TYR A 109 -13.60 -4.79 -4.14
C TYR A 109 -13.84 -4.14 -5.52
N GLY A 110 -14.84 -3.26 -5.65
CA GLY A 110 -15.12 -2.52 -6.87
C GLY A 110 -13.97 -1.62 -7.33
N TYR A 111 -13.28 -0.94 -6.41
CA TYR A 111 -12.07 -0.17 -6.73
C TYR A 111 -10.93 -1.06 -7.21
N GLY A 112 -10.75 -2.24 -6.61
CA GLY A 112 -9.79 -3.24 -7.10
C GLY A 112 -10.11 -3.70 -8.53
N MET A 113 -11.39 -3.92 -8.84
CA MET A 113 -11.85 -4.23 -10.21
C MET A 113 -11.63 -3.07 -11.19
N PHE A 114 -11.78 -1.83 -10.72
CA PHE A 114 -11.46 -0.65 -11.52
C PHE A 114 -10.00 -0.68 -11.98
N CYS A 115 -9.07 -0.99 -11.08
CA CYS A 115 -7.65 -1.15 -11.44
C CYS A 115 -7.44 -2.29 -12.44
N GLU A 116 -8.09 -3.45 -12.26
CA GLU A 116 -8.00 -4.54 -13.25
C GLU A 116 -8.44 -4.09 -14.64
N ILE A 117 -9.54 -3.33 -14.75
CA ILE A 117 -10.03 -2.84 -16.03
C ILE A 117 -8.99 -1.95 -16.71
N PHE A 118 -8.47 -0.93 -16.00
CA PHE A 118 -7.51 0.02 -16.57
C PHE A 118 -6.12 -0.55 -16.82
N CYS A 119 -5.72 -1.58 -16.06
CA CYS A 119 -4.39 -2.18 -16.19
C CYS A 119 -4.41 -3.40 -17.10
N SER A 120 -5.03 -4.49 -16.65
CA SER A 120 -4.91 -5.80 -17.29
C SER A 120 -5.94 -6.03 -18.39
N ILE A 121 -7.20 -5.65 -18.19
CA ILE A 121 -8.27 -5.94 -19.17
C ILE A 121 -8.06 -5.13 -20.45
N LEU A 122 -7.87 -3.82 -20.36
CA LEU A 122 -7.69 -2.97 -21.56
C LEU A 122 -6.37 -3.27 -22.29
N SER A 123 -5.31 -3.68 -21.58
CA SER A 123 -4.04 -4.07 -22.19
C SER A 123 -4.01 -5.54 -22.66
N GLN A 124 -5.04 -6.33 -22.39
CA GLN A 124 -5.08 -7.79 -22.58
C GLN A 124 -3.94 -8.51 -21.83
N GLY A 125 -3.49 -7.92 -20.72
CA GLY A 125 -2.48 -8.49 -19.84
C GLY A 125 -3.06 -9.47 -18.83
N LEU A 126 -2.19 -9.98 -17.92
CA LEU A 126 -2.62 -10.93 -16.90
C LEU A 126 -3.42 -10.22 -15.79
N THR A 127 -4.56 -10.78 -15.45
CA THR A 127 -5.32 -10.36 -14.25
C THR A 127 -4.63 -10.85 -12.98
N SER A 128 -4.88 -10.20 -11.84
CA SER A 128 -4.20 -10.45 -10.57
C SER A 128 -4.13 -11.92 -10.16
N ASN A 129 -5.19 -12.68 -10.38
CA ASN A 129 -5.25 -14.11 -10.06
C ASN A 129 -4.36 -15.01 -10.95
N HIS A 130 -3.82 -14.45 -12.04
CA HIS A 130 -2.91 -15.12 -12.97
C HIS A 130 -1.48 -14.56 -12.94
N THR A 131 -1.25 -13.41 -12.28
CA THR A 131 0.09 -12.87 -12.08
C THR A 131 0.89 -13.73 -11.11
N HIS A 132 2.23 -13.68 -11.23
CA HIS A 132 3.16 -14.44 -10.38
C HIS A 132 2.82 -15.94 -10.28
N THR A 133 2.33 -16.48 -11.38
CA THR A 133 2.03 -17.91 -11.51
C THR A 133 3.11 -18.56 -12.39
N ASN A 134 3.70 -19.67 -11.95
CA ASN A 134 4.76 -20.39 -12.66
C ASN A 134 6.00 -19.51 -13.00
N GLY A 135 6.37 -18.58 -12.11
CA GLY A 135 7.52 -17.68 -12.30
C GLY A 135 7.31 -16.56 -13.31
N ILE A 136 6.09 -16.38 -13.83
CA ILE A 136 5.74 -15.27 -14.74
C ILE A 136 5.21 -14.10 -13.91
N GLY A 137 5.84 -12.93 -14.01
CA GLY A 137 5.38 -11.70 -13.36
C GLY A 137 4.01 -11.26 -13.90
N GLY A 138 3.97 -10.37 -14.85
CA GLY A 138 2.76 -9.97 -15.57
C GLY A 138 1.94 -8.87 -14.89
N THR A 139 2.52 -8.13 -13.95
CA THR A 139 1.92 -6.91 -13.42
C THR A 139 1.74 -5.88 -14.53
N CYS A 140 0.56 -5.27 -14.59
CA CYS A 140 0.18 -4.28 -15.58
C CYS A 140 -0.03 -2.91 -14.91
N HIS A 141 0.21 -1.84 -15.67
CA HIS A 141 0.03 -0.47 -15.21
C HIS A 141 -0.88 0.31 -16.16
N GLY A 142 -1.67 1.21 -15.62
CA GLY A 142 -2.47 2.16 -16.37
C GLY A 142 -2.11 3.59 -15.93
N PHE A 143 -2.01 4.52 -16.88
CA PHE A 143 -1.68 5.91 -16.60
C PHE A 143 -2.65 6.84 -17.34
N ILE A 144 -3.10 7.88 -16.64
CA ILE A 144 -3.91 8.96 -17.21
C ILE A 144 -3.23 10.29 -16.89
N ALA A 145 -2.96 11.08 -17.91
CA ALA A 145 -2.50 12.46 -17.76
C ALA A 145 -3.57 13.40 -18.32
N ILE A 146 -3.96 14.38 -17.53
CA ILE A 146 -4.98 15.38 -17.92
C ILE A 146 -4.33 16.77 -17.84
N ASP A 147 -4.31 17.49 -18.95
CA ASP A 147 -3.91 18.89 -18.96
C ASP A 147 -5.08 19.74 -18.40
N PRO A 148 -4.90 20.44 -17.27
CA PRO A 148 -5.94 21.29 -16.70
C PRO A 148 -6.44 22.40 -17.65
N LYS A 149 -5.63 22.81 -18.62
CA LYS A 149 -5.98 23.85 -19.59
C LYS A 149 -7.23 23.54 -20.40
N ILE A 150 -7.58 22.26 -20.56
CA ILE A 150 -8.81 21.86 -21.28
C ILE A 150 -10.09 22.27 -20.50
N PHE A 151 -9.98 22.56 -19.22
CA PHE A 151 -11.10 22.96 -18.35
C PHE A 151 -11.12 24.47 -18.03
N GLY A 152 -10.02 25.18 -18.29
CA GLY A 152 -9.91 26.61 -17.98
C GLY A 152 -8.48 27.04 -17.65
N ASN A 153 -8.33 28.20 -16.97
CA ASN A 153 -7.03 28.68 -16.52
C ASN A 153 -6.47 27.76 -15.41
N PRO A 154 -5.28 27.16 -15.59
CA PRO A 154 -4.68 26.27 -14.59
C PRO A 154 -4.45 26.95 -13.22
N GLU A 155 -4.12 28.22 -13.18
CA GLU A 155 -3.89 28.97 -11.92
C GLU A 155 -5.19 29.13 -11.13
N ASP A 156 -6.31 29.40 -11.82
CA ASP A 156 -7.62 29.51 -11.19
C ASP A 156 -8.07 28.14 -10.64
N ILE A 157 -7.82 27.07 -11.39
CA ILE A 157 -8.12 25.70 -10.98
C ILE A 157 -7.28 25.30 -9.75
N GLU A 158 -5.97 25.60 -9.74
CA GLU A 158 -5.10 25.36 -8.60
C GLU A 158 -5.54 26.15 -7.37
N THR A 159 -5.90 27.42 -7.56
CA THR A 159 -6.37 28.30 -6.49
C THR A 159 -7.69 27.79 -5.90
N HIS A 160 -8.63 27.44 -6.75
CA HIS A 160 -9.92 26.87 -6.31
C HIS A 160 -9.73 25.59 -5.51
N PHE A 161 -8.88 24.67 -5.99
CA PHE A 161 -8.59 23.42 -5.29
C PHE A 161 -7.84 23.67 -3.97
N SER A 162 -6.88 24.59 -3.95
CA SER A 162 -6.13 24.96 -2.74
C SER A 162 -7.05 25.53 -1.66
N THR A 163 -8.02 26.37 -2.07
CA THR A 163 -9.05 26.91 -1.17
C THR A 163 -9.89 25.80 -0.56
N PHE A 164 -10.38 24.87 -1.37
CA PHE A 164 -11.15 23.72 -0.88
C PHE A 164 -10.35 22.85 0.09
N LEU A 165 -9.07 22.56 -0.21
CA LEU A 165 -8.21 21.81 0.71
C LEU A 165 -7.99 22.56 2.03
N GLN A 166 -7.92 23.92 1.99
CA GLN A 166 -7.82 24.71 3.21
C GLN A 166 -9.11 24.63 4.05
N GLU A 167 -10.27 24.72 3.42
CA GLU A 167 -11.56 24.53 4.09
C GLU A 167 -11.66 23.18 4.82
N LEU A 168 -11.14 22.11 4.20
CA LEU A 168 -11.07 20.80 4.85
C LEU A 168 -10.17 20.79 6.09
N ARG A 169 -9.00 21.47 6.05
CA ARG A 169 -8.10 21.59 7.20
C ARG A 169 -8.71 22.39 8.34
N ASP A 170 -9.51 23.40 8.01
CA ASP A 170 -10.13 24.31 8.96
C ASP A 170 -11.47 23.78 9.51
N ALA A 171 -11.95 22.64 8.99
CA ALA A 171 -13.19 22.02 9.45
C ALA A 171 -13.12 21.65 10.95
N PRO A 172 -14.25 21.57 11.65
CA PRO A 172 -14.29 21.16 13.06
C PRO A 172 -13.61 19.80 13.27
N LYS A 173 -12.64 19.76 14.17
CA LYS A 173 -11.88 18.55 14.49
C LYS A 173 -12.66 17.65 15.44
N ALA A 174 -12.48 16.34 15.31
CA ALA A 174 -12.95 15.39 16.31
C ALA A 174 -12.18 15.62 17.64
N GLU A 175 -12.81 15.27 18.74
CA GLU A 175 -12.23 15.36 20.08
C GLU A 175 -10.89 14.65 20.16
N GLY A 176 -9.89 15.29 20.77
CA GLY A 176 -8.53 14.77 20.91
C GLY A 176 -7.66 14.82 19.64
N GLN A 177 -8.17 15.28 18.50
CA GLN A 177 -7.39 15.37 17.27
C GLN A 177 -6.66 16.71 17.15
N PRO A 178 -5.33 16.74 16.91
CA PRO A 178 -4.55 17.97 16.83
C PRO A 178 -4.86 18.77 15.57
N ARG A 179 -5.05 18.11 14.43
CA ARG A 179 -5.36 18.74 13.12
C ARG A 179 -5.99 17.73 12.15
N ILE A 180 -6.60 18.29 11.09
CA ILE A 180 -7.05 17.53 9.92
C ILE A 180 -5.94 17.63 8.88
N TYR A 181 -5.62 16.49 8.24
CA TYR A 181 -4.64 16.40 7.15
C TYR A 181 -5.35 16.23 5.82
N THR A 182 -4.85 16.87 4.78
CA THR A 182 -5.17 16.49 3.42
C THR A 182 -4.09 15.55 2.86
N HIS A 183 -4.42 14.79 1.81
CA HIS A 183 -3.51 13.78 1.26
C HIS A 183 -2.26 14.44 0.68
N GLY A 184 -1.09 13.92 1.04
CA GLY A 184 0.23 14.44 0.65
C GLY A 184 0.95 15.25 1.74
N GLU A 185 0.24 15.82 2.72
CA GLU A 185 0.87 16.63 3.77
C GLU A 185 1.84 15.83 4.63
N LYS A 186 1.40 14.66 5.11
CA LYS A 186 2.23 13.80 5.96
C LYS A 186 3.48 13.32 5.23
N GLU A 187 3.36 13.04 3.95
CA GLU A 187 4.46 12.60 3.09
C GLU A 187 5.48 13.73 2.88
N VAL A 188 5.03 14.95 2.65
CA VAL A 188 5.90 16.13 2.51
C VAL A 188 6.60 16.44 3.83
N GLU A 189 5.87 16.46 4.94
CA GLU A 189 6.43 16.71 6.28
C GLU A 189 7.42 15.61 6.70
N ALA A 190 7.06 14.34 6.48
CA ALA A 190 7.95 13.22 6.77
C ALA A 190 9.21 13.22 5.90
N THR A 191 9.09 13.62 4.63
CA THR A 191 10.25 13.75 3.75
C THR A 191 11.22 14.79 4.28
N LYS A 192 10.71 15.97 4.69
CA LYS A 192 11.53 17.03 5.27
C LYS A 192 12.24 16.56 6.55
N ASP A 193 11.50 15.96 7.47
CA ASP A 193 12.04 15.45 8.72
C ASP A 193 13.11 14.39 8.50
N ARG A 194 12.83 13.41 7.63
CA ARG A 194 13.77 12.31 7.34
C ARG A 194 15.01 12.73 6.58
N MET A 195 14.92 13.75 5.75
CA MET A 195 16.09 14.33 5.08
C MET A 195 17.01 15.05 6.08
N GLU A 196 16.47 15.60 7.16
CA GLU A 196 17.21 16.31 8.20
C GLU A 196 17.73 15.35 9.29
N ASN A 197 16.88 14.43 9.76
CA ASN A 197 17.12 13.62 10.95
C ASN A 197 17.45 12.13 10.63
N GLY A 198 17.33 11.71 9.38
CA GLY A 198 17.54 10.32 8.97
C GLY A 198 16.27 9.49 9.04
N ILE A 199 16.40 8.21 8.74
CA ILE A 199 15.31 7.22 8.69
C ILE A 199 15.60 6.14 9.74
N ASP A 200 14.66 5.92 10.66
CA ASP A 200 14.71 4.79 11.57
C ASP A 200 14.44 3.49 10.83
N VAL A 201 15.35 2.54 10.94
CA VAL A 201 15.23 1.23 10.30
C VAL A 201 15.18 0.16 11.39
N ASP A 202 14.20 -0.74 11.28
CA ASP A 202 14.06 -1.89 12.19
C ASP A 202 15.29 -2.80 12.15
N VAL A 203 15.72 -3.33 13.32
CA VAL A 203 16.93 -4.15 13.44
C VAL A 203 16.91 -5.37 12.56
N LYS A 204 15.78 -6.11 12.46
CA LYS A 204 15.67 -7.28 11.57
C LYS A 204 15.85 -6.88 10.11
N THR A 205 15.33 -5.74 9.71
CA THR A 205 15.53 -5.19 8.36
C THR A 205 16.98 -4.83 8.09
N VAL A 206 17.67 -4.25 9.07
CA VAL A 206 19.11 -3.94 8.94
C VAL A 206 19.94 -5.22 8.77
N LEU A 207 19.62 -6.28 9.50
CA LEU A 207 20.27 -7.59 9.37
C LEU A 207 20.00 -8.21 7.99
N GLU A 208 18.77 -8.14 7.48
CA GLU A 208 18.42 -8.56 6.11
C GLU A 208 19.21 -7.78 5.06
N MET A 209 19.36 -6.45 5.23
CA MET A 209 20.18 -5.62 4.34
C MET A 209 21.66 -6.03 4.37
N LYS A 210 22.20 -6.37 5.53
CA LYS A 210 23.58 -6.86 5.67
C LYS A 210 23.75 -8.21 4.97
N ASP A 211 22.83 -9.15 5.14
CA ASP A 211 22.84 -10.43 4.42
C ASP A 211 22.77 -10.24 2.91
N LEU A 212 21.84 -9.41 2.43
CA LEU A 212 21.73 -9.10 1.02
C LEU A 212 23.02 -8.48 0.47
N SER A 213 23.65 -7.57 1.22
CA SER A 213 24.92 -6.95 0.81
C SER A 213 26.05 -7.98 0.66
N ASN A 214 26.13 -8.94 1.57
CA ASN A 214 27.06 -10.08 1.48
C ASN A 214 26.78 -10.94 0.24
N PHE A 215 25.51 -11.25 -0.01
CA PHE A 215 25.08 -12.04 -1.17
C PHE A 215 25.45 -11.39 -2.52
N VAL A 216 25.28 -10.05 -2.64
CA VAL A 216 25.60 -9.31 -3.87
C VAL A 216 27.03 -8.79 -3.91
N GLY A 217 27.87 -9.04 -2.90
CA GLY A 217 29.27 -8.62 -2.84
C GLY A 217 29.47 -7.12 -2.59
N VAL A 218 28.55 -6.46 -1.91
CA VAL A 218 28.65 -5.06 -1.48
C VAL A 218 29.14 -4.98 -0.04
N ASP A 219 30.10 -4.13 0.25
CA ASP A 219 30.60 -3.91 1.59
C ASP A 219 29.62 -3.05 2.40
N PHE A 220 28.81 -3.68 3.24
CA PHE A 220 27.82 -3.00 4.08
C PHE A 220 28.46 -1.98 5.03
N GLU A 221 29.55 -2.34 5.70
CA GLU A 221 30.18 -1.49 6.71
C GLU A 221 30.80 -0.22 6.11
N LYS A 222 31.18 -0.25 4.85
CA LYS A 222 31.67 0.93 4.13
C LYS A 222 30.62 2.04 4.02
N TYR A 223 29.35 1.70 3.93
CA TYR A 223 28.26 2.65 3.72
C TYR A 223 27.50 2.99 5.00
N PHE A 224 27.35 2.03 5.91
CA PHE A 224 26.54 2.16 7.11
C PHE A 224 27.35 2.13 8.42
N GLY A 225 28.67 1.89 8.33
CA GLY A 225 29.52 1.71 9.51
C GLY A 225 29.33 0.34 10.17
N LYS A 226 30.08 0.13 11.26
CA LYS A 226 29.91 -1.07 12.07
C LYS A 226 28.62 -0.96 12.90
N LEU A 227 27.81 -2.00 12.82
CA LEU A 227 26.61 -2.11 13.63
C LEU A 227 26.95 -2.89 14.91
N ASP A 228 26.63 -2.29 16.05
CA ASP A 228 26.70 -2.95 17.35
C ASP A 228 25.35 -3.64 17.64
N ILE A 229 25.07 -4.70 16.87
CA ILE A 229 23.82 -5.47 16.97
C ILE A 229 24.20 -6.91 17.32
N GLU A 230 23.73 -7.40 18.47
CA GLU A 230 23.84 -8.81 18.81
C GLU A 230 22.87 -9.62 17.95
N ASP A 231 23.46 -10.55 17.17
CA ASP A 231 22.77 -11.39 16.16
C ASP A 231 22.13 -12.63 16.81
N ASN A 232 21.48 -12.48 17.96
CA ASN A 232 21.07 -13.62 18.77
C ASN A 232 19.83 -14.38 18.26
N ASP A 233 19.04 -13.83 17.32
CA ASP A 233 17.78 -14.44 16.86
C ASP A 233 17.52 -14.33 15.35
N TYR A 234 18.50 -13.94 14.55
CA TYR A 234 18.33 -13.79 13.12
C TYR A 234 18.68 -15.08 12.37
N LYS A 235 17.72 -15.63 11.64
CA LYS A 235 17.97 -16.72 10.67
C LYS A 235 18.12 -16.13 9.29
N THR A 236 19.25 -16.41 8.63
CA THR A 236 19.56 -16.02 7.25
C THR A 236 18.39 -16.38 6.33
N VAL A 237 17.96 -15.43 5.51
CA VAL A 237 16.79 -15.57 4.63
C VAL A 237 17.17 -16.04 3.23
N TYR A 238 18.50 -16.04 2.89
CA TYR A 238 19.03 -16.39 1.56
C TYR A 238 20.01 -17.58 1.62
#